data_87226d5886381ab77be25c48f2a6f434
#
_entry.id   87226d5886381ab77be25c48f2a6f434
#
_cell.length_a   1.000
_cell.length_b   1.000
_cell.length_c   1.000
_cell.angle_alpha   90.00
_cell.angle_beta   90.00
_cell.angle_gamma   90.00
#
_symmetry.space_group_name_H-M   'P 1'
#
loop_
_entity.id
_entity.type
_entity.pdbx_description
1 polymer ?
#
loop_
_entity_poly.entity_id
_entity_poly.type
_entity_poly.pdbx_seq_one_letter_code
_entity_poly.pdbx_strand_id
1 'polypeptide(L)'
;TTSHGLTKETFYTYRNINGTYLNIPETEVTVVNGIIIDAKHFEYDNNNLLIKSYGFSNRGEYASNYGIGNKSASSALKNLICKPEYSYQYDSHGNLVQISFNNEVLASYLWGYRGSYPIVEVKNISYSNLLSTINNLGKSPEHFYSATGSTENDLTSFFNSLRNALPSHDITTMTYHWLIGVSSATDSRGITTHFSFDNKGRLSTVKDYNGYFIRKYDYHYKQ
;
A
#
# COMPACT_ATOMS: atom_id res chain seq x y z
N THR A 1 15.10 18.78 -43.12
CA THR A 1 15.06 18.82 -41.63
C THR A 1 14.26 17.63 -41.15
N THR A 2 14.90 16.47 -40.94
CA THR A 2 14.31 15.28 -40.36
C THR A 2 14.19 15.53 -38.86
N SER A 3 12.96 15.69 -38.36
CA SER A 3 12.66 15.61 -36.92
C SER A 3 13.01 14.18 -36.47
N HIS A 4 14.11 14.00 -35.78
CA HIS A 4 14.43 12.75 -35.12
C HIS A 4 13.44 12.64 -33.95
N GLY A 5 12.33 11.93 -34.18
CA GLY A 5 11.36 11.62 -33.13
C GLY A 5 12.04 10.78 -32.05
N LEU A 6 11.92 11.20 -30.81
CA LEU A 6 12.30 10.37 -29.63
C LEU A 6 11.43 9.13 -29.63
N THR A 7 12.03 7.94 -29.79
CA THR A 7 11.33 6.67 -29.68
C THR A 7 11.41 6.20 -28.21
N LYS A 8 10.26 6.17 -27.52
CA LYS A 8 10.13 5.60 -26.18
C LYS A 8 9.38 4.28 -26.27
N GLU A 9 9.97 3.23 -25.73
CA GLU A 9 9.41 1.88 -25.70
C GLU A 9 9.44 1.33 -24.27
N THR A 10 8.43 0.56 -23.88
CA THR A 10 8.40 -0.13 -22.59
C THR A 10 8.21 -1.62 -22.83
N PHE A 11 9.09 -2.41 -22.26
CA PHE A 11 9.12 -3.87 -22.38
C PHE A 11 8.75 -4.49 -21.05
N TYR A 12 7.96 -5.58 -21.08
CA TYR A 12 7.53 -6.32 -19.90
C TYR A 12 7.94 -7.78 -20.02
N THR A 13 8.34 -8.37 -18.91
CA THR A 13 8.31 -9.83 -18.73
C THR A 13 7.25 -10.18 -17.71
N TYR A 14 6.64 -11.34 -17.86
CA TYR A 14 5.54 -11.78 -17.00
C TYR A 14 5.90 -13.06 -16.27
N ARG A 15 5.36 -13.22 -15.07
CA ARG A 15 5.56 -14.38 -14.23
C ARG A 15 5.08 -15.65 -14.95
N ASN A 16 5.95 -16.67 -14.96
CA ASN A 16 5.64 -17.98 -15.51
C ASN A 16 5.65 -19.02 -14.38
N ILE A 17 4.54 -19.73 -14.21
CA ILE A 17 4.41 -20.83 -13.27
C ILE A 17 4.08 -22.09 -14.06
N ASN A 18 5.00 -23.06 -14.08
CA ASN A 18 4.82 -24.35 -14.76
C ASN A 18 4.37 -24.23 -16.23
N GLY A 19 4.96 -23.27 -16.96
CA GLY A 19 4.65 -23.05 -18.38
C GLY A 19 3.44 -22.14 -18.63
N THR A 20 2.71 -21.72 -17.59
CA THR A 20 1.59 -20.79 -17.71
C THR A 20 2.07 -19.36 -17.37
N TYR A 21 1.94 -18.46 -18.33
CA TYR A 21 2.20 -17.04 -18.11
C TYR A 21 1.00 -16.40 -17.40
N LEU A 22 1.26 -15.84 -16.21
CA LEU A 22 0.30 -15.00 -15.52
C LEU A 22 0.43 -13.56 -16.04
N ASN A 23 -0.67 -12.82 -16.05
CA ASN A 23 -0.64 -11.39 -16.42
C ASN A 23 -0.12 -10.53 -15.24
N ILE A 24 0.99 -10.98 -14.63
CA ILE A 24 1.67 -10.35 -13.49
C ILE A 24 3.09 -9.99 -13.95
N PRO A 25 3.45 -8.71 -14.03
CA PRO A 25 4.78 -8.29 -14.49
C PRO A 25 5.86 -8.72 -13.51
N GLU A 26 6.92 -9.37 -13.99
CA GLU A 26 8.16 -9.62 -13.22
C GLU A 26 9.21 -8.54 -13.47
N THR A 27 9.20 -7.97 -14.67
CA THR A 27 10.15 -6.91 -15.03
C THR A 27 9.47 -5.91 -15.96
N GLU A 28 9.79 -4.65 -15.74
CA GLU A 28 9.41 -3.53 -16.60
C GLU A 28 10.67 -2.76 -16.97
N VAL A 29 10.89 -2.48 -18.27
CA VAL A 29 12.05 -1.70 -18.75
C VAL A 29 11.59 -0.64 -19.72
N THR A 30 11.98 0.59 -19.47
CA THR A 30 11.74 1.71 -20.38
C THR A 30 13.03 2.10 -21.09
N VAL A 31 12.95 2.16 -22.41
CA VAL A 31 14.06 2.47 -23.32
C VAL A 31 13.72 3.72 -24.11
N VAL A 32 14.69 4.63 -24.25
CA VAL A 32 14.59 5.79 -25.14
C VAL A 32 15.80 5.79 -26.08
N ASN A 33 15.54 5.73 -27.36
CA ASN A 33 16.59 5.68 -28.40
C ASN A 33 17.63 4.56 -28.16
N GLY A 34 17.17 3.38 -27.71
CA GLY A 34 18.06 2.24 -27.45
C GLY A 34 18.76 2.28 -26.08
N ILE A 35 18.58 3.33 -25.29
CA ILE A 35 19.18 3.49 -23.95
C ILE A 35 18.14 3.20 -22.89
N ILE A 36 18.49 2.38 -21.89
CA ILE A 36 17.63 2.10 -20.74
C ILE A 36 17.61 3.33 -19.83
N ILE A 37 16.42 3.87 -19.61
CA ILE A 37 16.20 5.03 -18.74
C ILE A 37 15.53 4.68 -17.41
N ASP A 38 14.83 3.56 -17.37
CA ASP A 38 14.18 3.04 -16.16
C ASP A 38 14.04 1.53 -16.27
N ALA A 39 14.18 0.83 -15.14
CA ALA A 39 13.90 -0.59 -15.06
C ALA A 39 13.43 -0.94 -13.63
N LYS A 40 12.49 -1.87 -13.56
CA LYS A 40 11.96 -2.40 -12.29
C LYS A 40 11.91 -3.92 -12.37
N HIS A 41 12.14 -4.55 -11.24
CA HIS A 41 11.93 -5.98 -11.08
C HIS A 41 11.07 -6.23 -9.84
N PHE A 42 10.20 -7.24 -9.91
CA PHE A 42 9.24 -7.56 -8.88
C PHE A 42 9.39 -9.03 -8.48
N GLU A 43 9.48 -9.31 -7.20
CA GLU A 43 9.45 -10.64 -6.63
C GLU A 43 8.13 -10.88 -5.91
N TYR A 44 7.59 -12.09 -6.08
CA TYR A 44 6.31 -12.49 -5.52
C TYR A 44 6.46 -13.78 -4.71
N ASP A 45 5.65 -13.95 -3.69
CA ASP A 45 5.53 -15.22 -2.98
C ASP A 45 4.75 -16.28 -3.78
N ASN A 46 4.50 -17.44 -3.15
CA ASN A 46 3.74 -18.53 -3.77
C ASN A 46 2.24 -18.20 -3.98
N ASN A 47 1.72 -17.22 -3.25
CA ASN A 47 0.34 -16.74 -3.37
C ASN A 47 0.20 -15.59 -4.38
N ASN A 48 1.28 -15.25 -5.10
CA ASN A 48 1.37 -14.11 -6.02
C ASN A 48 1.27 -12.73 -5.33
N LEU A 49 1.57 -12.64 -4.05
CA LEU A 49 1.70 -11.37 -3.35
C LEU A 49 3.09 -10.80 -3.60
N LEU A 50 3.18 -9.50 -3.92
CA LEU A 50 4.44 -8.79 -4.16
C LEU A 50 5.24 -8.69 -2.87
N ILE A 51 6.41 -9.35 -2.79
CA ILE A 51 7.26 -9.33 -1.59
C ILE A 51 8.41 -8.34 -1.69
N LYS A 52 8.91 -8.07 -2.91
CA LYS A 52 9.96 -7.08 -3.14
C LYS A 52 9.81 -6.39 -4.48
N SER A 53 10.19 -5.13 -4.52
CA SER A 53 10.44 -4.40 -5.76
C SER A 53 11.84 -3.81 -5.77
N TYR A 54 12.45 -3.81 -6.94
CA TYR A 54 13.81 -3.36 -7.16
C TYR A 54 13.81 -2.25 -8.19
N GLY A 55 14.62 -1.24 -7.97
CA GLY A 55 14.86 -0.17 -8.92
C GLY A 55 16.15 -0.32 -9.70
N PHE A 56 16.29 0.50 -10.70
CA PHE A 56 17.43 0.52 -11.60
C PHE A 56 18.52 1.47 -11.11
N SER A 57 19.75 0.96 -10.95
CA SER A 57 20.87 1.76 -10.45
C SER A 57 21.80 2.34 -11.53
N ASN A 58 21.80 1.78 -12.74
CA ASN A 58 22.67 2.22 -13.82
C ASN A 58 21.87 2.90 -14.92
N ARG A 59 22.04 4.21 -15.06
CA ARG A 59 21.48 4.99 -16.18
C ARG A 59 22.48 5.05 -17.33
N GLY A 60 21.98 4.88 -18.55
CA GLY A 60 22.78 5.02 -19.78
C GLY A 60 23.27 3.73 -20.42
N GLU A 61 22.83 2.57 -19.92
CA GLU A 61 23.12 1.28 -20.55
C GLU A 61 22.29 1.06 -21.82
N TYR A 62 22.91 0.45 -22.84
CA TYR A 62 22.22 0.13 -24.08
C TYR A 62 21.34 -1.11 -23.91
N ALA A 63 20.10 -1.02 -24.38
CA ALA A 63 19.12 -2.10 -24.33
C ALA A 63 19.60 -3.39 -25.03
N SER A 64 20.38 -3.25 -26.11
CA SER A 64 20.96 -4.38 -26.85
C SER A 64 21.91 -5.24 -26.02
N ASN A 65 22.60 -4.66 -25.02
CA ASN A 65 23.52 -5.40 -24.14
C ASN A 65 22.79 -6.43 -23.27
N TYR A 66 21.49 -6.29 -23.11
CA TYR A 66 20.65 -7.11 -22.25
C TYR A 66 19.58 -7.89 -23.01
N GLY A 67 19.68 -7.91 -24.34
CA GLY A 67 18.73 -8.62 -25.19
C GLY A 67 17.28 -8.10 -25.07
N ILE A 68 17.12 -6.84 -24.66
CA ILE A 68 15.81 -6.19 -24.58
C ILE A 68 15.26 -6.04 -25.99
N GLY A 69 14.04 -6.49 -26.21
CA GLY A 69 13.44 -6.64 -27.55
C GLY A 69 13.33 -8.10 -27.99
N ASN A 70 14.09 -9.02 -27.40
CA ASN A 70 13.94 -10.47 -27.57
C ASN A 70 13.25 -11.06 -26.33
N LYS A 71 12.27 -11.94 -26.52
CA LYS A 71 11.43 -12.55 -25.43
C LYS A 71 12.21 -13.30 -24.32
N SER A 72 13.53 -13.36 -24.37
CA SER A 72 14.40 -14.09 -23.42
C SER A 72 15.20 -13.19 -22.45
N ALA A 73 14.91 -11.91 -22.39
CA ALA A 73 15.72 -10.91 -21.66
C ALA A 73 15.65 -10.97 -20.11
N SER A 74 14.79 -11.78 -19.51
CA SER A 74 14.49 -11.71 -18.08
C SER A 74 15.67 -12.02 -17.13
N SER A 75 16.57 -12.94 -17.49
CA SER A 75 17.69 -13.30 -16.63
C SER A 75 18.83 -12.28 -16.62
N ALA A 76 19.06 -11.62 -17.76
CA ALA A 76 20.11 -10.61 -17.89
C ALA A 76 19.73 -9.31 -17.16
N LEU A 77 18.44 -8.98 -17.10
CA LEU A 77 17.92 -7.79 -16.40
C LEU A 77 18.08 -7.85 -14.89
N LYS A 78 18.05 -9.05 -14.29
CA LYS A 78 18.32 -9.22 -12.84
C LYS A 78 19.71 -8.71 -12.44
N ASN A 79 20.68 -8.75 -13.33
CA ASN A 79 22.04 -8.28 -13.08
C ASN A 79 22.18 -6.75 -13.12
N LEU A 80 21.22 -6.04 -13.74
CA LEU A 80 21.14 -4.57 -13.76
C LEU A 80 20.50 -3.98 -12.51
N ILE A 81 19.74 -4.78 -11.79
CA ILE A 81 18.86 -4.35 -10.72
C ILE A 81 19.55 -4.68 -9.41
N CYS A 82 20.10 -3.67 -8.75
CA CYS A 82 21.13 -3.87 -7.73
C CYS A 82 20.66 -3.81 -6.29
N LYS A 83 19.50 -3.23 -5.96
CA LYS A 83 19.03 -3.12 -4.56
C LYS A 83 17.52 -3.24 -4.47
N PRO A 84 17.00 -4.02 -3.50
CA PRO A 84 15.58 -3.93 -3.17
C PRO A 84 15.30 -2.51 -2.69
N GLU A 85 14.40 -1.81 -3.38
CA GLU A 85 13.94 -0.50 -2.93
C GLU A 85 12.84 -0.68 -1.89
N TYR A 86 11.85 -1.54 -2.19
CA TYR A 86 10.75 -1.80 -1.27
C TYR A 86 10.66 -3.29 -0.94
N SER A 87 10.29 -3.57 0.30
CA SER A 87 9.85 -4.90 0.74
C SER A 87 8.50 -4.80 1.44
N TYR A 88 7.70 -5.86 1.29
CA TYR A 88 6.33 -5.94 1.76
C TYR A 88 6.15 -7.20 2.58
N GLN A 89 5.41 -7.11 3.70
CA GLN A 89 5.02 -8.26 4.50
C GLN A 89 3.50 -8.33 4.59
N TYR A 90 3.01 -9.56 4.64
CA TYR A 90 1.57 -9.83 4.68
C TYR A 90 1.24 -10.71 5.88
N ASP A 91 0.01 -10.58 6.39
CA ASP A 91 -0.53 -11.51 7.38
C ASP A 91 -0.99 -12.82 6.73
N SER A 92 -1.51 -13.74 7.54
CA SER A 92 -2.04 -15.04 7.08
C SER A 92 -3.27 -14.92 6.16
N HIS A 93 -3.90 -13.74 6.11
CA HIS A 93 -5.07 -13.46 5.28
C HIS A 93 -4.71 -12.77 3.96
N GLY A 94 -3.41 -12.46 3.76
CA GLY A 94 -2.92 -11.76 2.58
C GLY A 94 -3.02 -10.24 2.66
N ASN A 95 -3.30 -9.67 3.84
CA ASN A 95 -3.31 -8.23 4.03
C ASN A 95 -1.89 -7.69 4.22
N LEU A 96 -1.58 -6.57 3.57
CA LEU A 96 -0.30 -5.89 3.72
C LEU A 96 -0.15 -5.36 5.16
N VAL A 97 0.85 -5.85 5.89
CA VAL A 97 1.08 -5.44 7.30
C VAL A 97 2.33 -4.61 7.51
N GLN A 98 3.29 -4.62 6.56
CA GLN A 98 4.48 -3.77 6.64
C GLN A 98 5.01 -3.41 5.26
N ILE A 99 5.45 -2.16 5.12
CA ILE A 99 6.24 -1.67 3.99
C ILE A 99 7.57 -1.18 4.52
N SER A 100 8.67 -1.57 3.85
CA SER A 100 10.01 -1.06 4.12
C SER A 100 10.66 -0.56 2.84
N PHE A 101 11.53 0.45 2.96
CA PHE A 101 12.35 0.99 1.89
C PHE A 101 13.82 0.90 2.28
N ASN A 102 14.67 0.29 1.45
CA ASN A 102 16.09 0.06 1.74
C ASN A 102 16.33 -0.57 3.14
N ASN A 103 15.48 -1.52 3.56
CA ASN A 103 15.46 -2.18 4.87
C ASN A 103 15.01 -1.29 6.05
N GLU A 104 14.66 -0.03 5.83
CA GLU A 104 14.05 0.82 6.85
C GLU A 104 12.54 0.70 6.79
N VAL A 105 11.89 0.45 7.93
CA VAL A 105 10.43 0.33 7.98
C VAL A 105 9.81 1.71 7.78
N LEU A 106 8.94 1.83 6.76
CA LEU A 106 8.18 3.05 6.50
C LEU A 106 6.89 3.08 7.31
N ALA A 107 6.13 1.98 7.28
CA ALA A 107 4.85 1.87 7.96
C ALA A 107 4.48 0.43 8.25
N SER A 108 3.73 0.24 9.35
CA SER A 108 3.03 -1.00 9.67
C SER A 108 1.53 -0.75 9.83
N TYR A 109 0.73 -1.76 9.49
CA TYR A 109 -0.72 -1.67 9.41
C TYR A 109 -1.40 -2.72 10.31
N LEU A 110 -2.54 -2.35 10.87
CA LEU A 110 -3.48 -3.28 11.49
C LEU A 110 -4.79 -3.25 10.71
N TRP A 111 -5.33 -4.42 10.42
CA TRP A 111 -6.55 -4.59 9.66
C TRP A 111 -7.72 -4.95 10.58
N GLY A 112 -8.91 -4.47 10.21
CA GLY A 112 -10.16 -4.76 10.88
C GLY A 112 -11.26 -5.08 9.86
N TYR A 113 -12.50 -5.16 10.35
CA TYR A 113 -13.67 -5.39 9.49
C TYR A 113 -13.51 -6.63 8.59
N ARG A 114 -13.11 -7.76 9.17
CA ARG A 114 -12.78 -9.02 8.47
C ARG A 114 -11.64 -8.87 7.46
N GLY A 115 -10.64 -8.04 7.76
CA GLY A 115 -9.52 -7.77 6.88
C GLY A 115 -9.85 -6.89 5.67
N SER A 116 -11.05 -6.28 5.65
CA SER A 116 -11.47 -5.46 4.50
C SER A 116 -10.88 -4.06 4.53
N TYR A 117 -10.53 -3.54 5.71
CA TYR A 117 -10.06 -2.16 5.86
C TYR A 117 -8.90 -2.05 6.85
N PRO A 118 -7.86 -1.25 6.52
CA PRO A 118 -6.83 -0.89 7.48
C PRO A 118 -7.42 0.06 8.53
N ILE A 119 -7.28 -0.28 9.82
CA ILE A 119 -7.80 0.54 10.93
C ILE A 119 -6.70 1.34 11.62
N VAL A 120 -5.44 0.93 11.48
CA VAL A 120 -4.25 1.61 12.04
C VAL A 120 -3.14 1.60 11.00
N GLU A 121 -2.47 2.75 10.86
CA GLU A 121 -1.16 2.90 10.25
C GLU A 121 -0.21 3.49 11.30
N VAL A 122 0.94 2.87 11.51
CA VAL A 122 2.01 3.40 12.38
C VAL A 122 3.28 3.51 11.56
N LYS A 123 3.88 4.71 11.53
CA LYS A 123 5.14 4.94 10.80
C LYS A 123 6.36 4.55 11.65
N ASN A 124 7.41 4.11 10.96
CA ASN A 124 8.74 3.85 11.51
C ASN A 124 8.76 2.81 12.65
N ILE A 125 7.85 1.85 12.64
CA ILE A 125 7.82 0.71 13.58
C ILE A 125 7.67 -0.59 12.79
N SER A 126 8.41 -1.64 13.18
CA SER A 126 8.21 -2.96 12.58
C SER A 126 6.88 -3.58 13.00
N TYR A 127 6.29 -4.38 12.12
CA TYR A 127 5.04 -5.07 12.43
C TYR A 127 5.17 -5.96 13.68
N SER A 128 6.33 -6.60 13.89
CA SER A 128 6.59 -7.40 15.10
C SER A 128 6.53 -6.57 16.39
N ASN A 129 7.09 -5.34 16.38
CA ASN A 129 7.02 -4.44 17.51
C ASN A 129 5.61 -3.89 17.74
N LEU A 130 4.90 -3.58 16.64
CA LEU A 130 3.49 -3.19 16.72
C LEU A 130 2.65 -4.32 17.33
N LEU A 131 2.84 -5.58 16.92
CA LEU A 131 2.18 -6.74 17.50
C LEU A 131 2.47 -6.89 18.99
N SER A 132 3.72 -6.74 19.39
CA SER A 132 4.11 -6.79 20.82
C SER A 132 3.38 -5.73 21.63
N THR A 133 3.26 -4.52 21.10
CA THR A 133 2.51 -3.44 21.74
C THR A 133 1.03 -3.76 21.86
N ILE A 134 0.39 -4.26 20.79
CA ILE A 134 -1.03 -4.66 20.77
C ILE A 134 -1.29 -5.76 21.80
N ASN A 135 -0.40 -6.77 21.87
CA ASN A 135 -0.50 -7.86 22.85
C ASN A 135 -0.38 -7.35 24.28
N ASN A 136 0.52 -6.41 24.57
CA ASN A 136 0.66 -5.78 25.87
C ASN A 136 -0.59 -4.96 26.29
N LEU A 137 -1.36 -4.48 25.32
CA LEU A 137 -2.67 -3.84 25.54
C LEU A 137 -3.83 -4.86 25.68
N GLY A 138 -3.51 -6.17 25.75
CA GLY A 138 -4.50 -7.24 25.92
C GLY A 138 -5.34 -7.52 24.67
N LYS A 139 -4.85 -7.16 23.50
CA LYS A 139 -5.51 -7.38 22.21
C LYS A 139 -4.64 -8.22 21.28
N SER A 140 -5.22 -8.72 20.19
CA SER A 140 -4.53 -9.37 19.08
C SER A 140 -5.08 -8.87 17.74
N PRO A 141 -4.38 -9.02 16.63
CA PRO A 141 -4.92 -8.70 15.30
C PRO A 141 -6.24 -9.42 15.00
N GLU A 142 -6.36 -10.68 15.41
CA GLU A 142 -7.59 -11.49 15.24
C GLU A 142 -8.80 -10.89 15.95
N HIS A 143 -8.60 -10.20 17.06
CA HIS A 143 -9.69 -9.49 17.76
C HIS A 143 -10.34 -8.46 16.84
N PHE A 144 -9.56 -7.72 16.04
CA PHE A 144 -10.06 -6.69 15.13
C PHE A 144 -10.54 -7.29 13.81
N TYR A 145 -9.92 -8.38 13.37
CA TYR A 145 -10.30 -9.10 12.18
C TYR A 145 -11.68 -9.75 12.33
N SER A 146 -11.91 -10.46 13.43
CA SER A 146 -13.17 -11.16 13.69
C SER A 146 -14.32 -10.25 14.10
N ALA A 147 -14.02 -9.05 14.58
CA ALA A 147 -15.03 -8.11 15.08
C ALA A 147 -15.88 -7.52 13.95
N THR A 148 -17.03 -8.14 13.69
CA THR A 148 -18.08 -7.60 12.80
C THR A 148 -18.87 -6.46 13.40
N GLY A 149 -18.54 -6.06 14.62
CA GLY A 149 -19.28 -5.10 15.42
C GLY A 149 -18.52 -4.63 16.65
N SER A 150 -17.18 -4.52 16.58
CA SER A 150 -16.51 -3.64 17.54
C SER A 150 -17.21 -2.32 17.45
N THR A 151 -17.87 -1.90 18.50
CA THR A 151 -18.51 -0.60 18.51
C THR A 151 -17.43 0.42 18.20
N GLU A 152 -17.76 1.51 17.52
CA GLU A 152 -16.81 2.59 17.21
C GLU A 152 -16.11 3.06 18.50
N ASN A 153 -16.78 2.95 19.65
CA ASN A 153 -16.25 3.24 20.96
C ASN A 153 -15.13 2.29 21.41
N ASP A 154 -15.23 0.99 21.11
CA ASP A 154 -14.18 0.01 21.46
C ASP A 154 -12.91 0.26 20.65
N LEU A 155 -13.05 0.57 19.36
CA LEU A 155 -11.94 0.94 18.49
C LEU A 155 -11.30 2.25 18.96
N THR A 156 -12.08 3.27 19.27
CA THR A 156 -11.58 4.57 19.75
C THR A 156 -10.80 4.43 21.05
N SER A 157 -11.30 3.63 22.00
CA SER A 157 -10.62 3.34 23.28
C SER A 157 -9.28 2.64 23.04
N PHE A 158 -9.25 1.65 22.14
CA PHE A 158 -8.01 0.98 21.74
C PHE A 158 -7.03 1.92 21.06
N PHE A 159 -7.48 2.76 20.12
CA PHE A 159 -6.63 3.72 19.40
C PHE A 159 -5.97 4.71 20.36
N ASN A 160 -6.69 5.19 21.36
CA ASN A 160 -6.13 6.07 22.39
C ASN A 160 -5.08 5.34 23.24
N SER A 161 -5.33 4.09 23.64
CA SER A 161 -4.36 3.27 24.36
C SER A 161 -3.09 3.01 23.53
N LEU A 162 -3.25 2.76 22.25
CA LEU A 162 -2.13 2.55 21.32
C LEU A 162 -1.27 3.83 21.16
N ARG A 163 -1.91 5.01 21.04
CA ARG A 163 -1.20 6.30 20.96
C ARG A 163 -0.41 6.56 22.25
N ASN A 164 -0.97 6.26 23.41
CA ASN A 164 -0.29 6.40 24.68
C ASN A 164 0.89 5.42 24.85
N ALA A 165 0.79 4.21 24.27
CA ALA A 165 1.86 3.22 24.30
C ALA A 165 3.00 3.52 23.29
N LEU A 166 2.74 4.29 22.23
CA LEU A 166 3.68 4.63 21.17
C LEU A 166 3.78 6.15 20.95
N PRO A 167 4.14 6.95 21.98
CA PRO A 167 4.06 8.41 21.92
C PRO A 167 5.05 9.07 20.94
N SER A 168 6.09 8.35 20.51
CA SER A 168 7.12 8.83 19.56
C SER A 168 6.83 8.45 18.11
N HIS A 169 5.69 7.80 17.82
CA HIS A 169 5.36 7.34 16.49
C HIS A 169 4.18 8.12 15.90
N ASP A 170 4.23 8.32 14.59
CA ASP A 170 3.09 8.86 13.84
C ASP A 170 2.05 7.76 13.66
N ILE A 171 0.87 7.94 14.27
CA ILE A 171 -0.23 6.98 14.22
C ILE A 171 -1.44 7.62 13.56
N THR A 172 -1.89 7.02 12.46
CA THR A 172 -3.18 7.33 11.83
C THR A 172 -4.15 6.20 12.12
N THR A 173 -5.37 6.54 12.52
CA THR A 173 -6.41 5.53 12.81
C THR A 173 -7.69 5.85 12.05
N MET A 174 -8.42 4.81 11.67
CA MET A 174 -9.64 4.93 10.87
C MET A 174 -10.73 4.01 11.37
N THR A 175 -11.97 4.50 11.34
CA THR A 175 -13.18 3.68 11.49
C THR A 175 -14.01 3.74 10.23
N TYR A 176 -14.91 2.77 10.04
CA TYR A 176 -15.65 2.64 8.79
C TYR A 176 -17.13 2.35 9.02
N HIS A 177 -17.96 2.91 8.19
CA HIS A 177 -19.28 2.37 7.91
C HIS A 177 -19.13 1.18 6.98
N TRP A 178 -19.56 0.00 7.42
CA TRP A 178 -19.42 -1.25 6.68
C TRP A 178 -19.95 -1.11 5.25
N LEU A 179 -19.14 -1.49 4.26
CA LEU A 179 -19.41 -1.43 2.82
C LEU A 179 -19.69 -0.04 2.22
N ILE A 180 -19.56 1.04 3.00
CA ILE A 180 -19.82 2.41 2.52
C ILE A 180 -18.52 3.20 2.41
N GLY A 181 -17.77 3.33 3.53
CA GLY A 181 -16.53 4.11 3.52
C GLY A 181 -16.09 4.52 4.92
N VAL A 182 -15.05 5.33 4.99
CA VAL A 182 -14.47 5.84 6.25
C VAL A 182 -15.52 6.64 7.02
N SER A 183 -15.79 6.29 8.28
CA SER A 183 -16.67 7.04 9.18
C SER A 183 -15.89 8.10 9.98
N SER A 184 -14.65 7.77 10.39
CA SER A 184 -13.74 8.74 10.99
C SER A 184 -12.28 8.44 10.64
N ALA A 185 -11.46 9.49 10.59
CA ALA A 185 -10.01 9.39 10.46
C ALA A 185 -9.36 10.31 11.48
N THR A 186 -8.42 9.79 12.27
CA THR A 186 -7.65 10.55 13.25
C THR A 186 -6.19 10.59 12.83
N ASP A 187 -5.65 11.78 12.62
CA ASP A 187 -4.27 11.99 12.18
C ASP A 187 -3.24 11.74 13.31
N SER A 188 -1.94 11.87 13.00
CA SER A 188 -0.85 11.66 13.96
C SER A 188 -0.86 12.65 15.13
N ARG A 189 -1.51 13.80 14.99
CA ARG A 189 -1.69 14.80 16.05
C ARG A 189 -2.92 14.51 16.94
N GLY A 190 -3.67 13.45 16.65
CA GLY A 190 -4.90 13.12 17.37
C GLY A 190 -6.14 13.91 16.91
N ILE A 191 -6.05 14.63 15.77
CA ILE A 191 -7.17 15.40 15.25
C ILE A 191 -8.06 14.49 14.42
N THR A 192 -9.33 14.37 14.80
CA THR A 192 -10.31 13.50 14.15
C THR A 192 -11.15 14.28 13.13
N THR A 193 -11.33 13.72 11.95
CA THR A 193 -12.28 14.14 10.94
C THR A 193 -13.38 13.10 10.82
N HIS A 194 -14.65 13.52 10.80
CA HIS A 194 -15.82 12.66 10.68
C HIS A 194 -16.46 12.78 9.31
N PHE A 195 -16.88 11.65 8.76
CA PHE A 195 -17.50 11.53 7.45
C PHE A 195 -18.89 10.92 7.60
N SER A 196 -19.89 11.52 6.96
CA SER A 196 -21.26 10.99 6.92
C SER A 196 -21.69 10.80 5.47
N PHE A 197 -22.56 9.83 5.26
CA PHE A 197 -23.02 9.43 3.94
C PHE A 197 -24.53 9.56 3.85
N ASP A 198 -25.05 9.78 2.65
CA ASP A 198 -26.49 9.78 2.39
C ASP A 198 -27.03 8.35 2.28
N ASN A 199 -28.35 8.23 2.09
CA ASN A 199 -29.04 6.94 1.95
C ASN A 199 -28.65 6.12 0.69
N LYS A 200 -27.82 6.69 -0.19
CA LYS A 200 -27.26 6.05 -1.37
C LYS A 200 -25.76 5.73 -1.21
N GLY A 201 -25.21 5.90 -0.01
CA GLY A 201 -23.81 5.65 0.29
C GLY A 201 -22.84 6.69 -0.27
N ARG A 202 -23.31 7.91 -0.65
CA ARG A 202 -22.45 8.98 -1.13
C ARG A 202 -22.08 9.92 0.02
N LEU A 203 -20.85 10.43 0.01
CA LEU A 203 -20.37 11.36 1.04
C LEU A 203 -21.29 12.59 1.09
N SER A 204 -21.93 12.84 2.24
CA SER A 204 -22.86 13.97 2.45
C SER A 204 -22.23 15.09 3.26
N THR A 205 -21.46 14.75 4.30
CA THR A 205 -20.81 15.77 5.14
C THR A 205 -19.43 15.36 5.60
N VAL A 206 -18.56 16.35 5.77
CA VAL A 206 -17.28 16.24 6.46
C VAL A 206 -17.29 17.21 7.62
N LYS A 207 -16.98 16.74 8.83
CA LYS A 207 -16.95 17.55 10.05
C LYS A 207 -15.59 17.43 10.74
N ASP A 208 -15.19 18.49 11.45
CA ASP A 208 -14.02 18.46 12.32
C ASP A 208 -14.32 17.73 13.64
N TYR A 209 -13.30 17.64 14.51
CA TYR A 209 -13.38 16.99 15.83
C TYR A 209 -14.37 17.67 16.80
N ASN A 210 -14.74 18.94 16.57
CA ASN A 210 -15.77 19.68 17.34
C ASN A 210 -17.19 19.51 16.75
N GLY A 211 -17.31 18.80 15.61
CA GLY A 211 -18.58 18.62 14.92
C GLY A 211 -18.97 19.75 13.97
N TYR A 212 -18.09 20.75 13.75
CA TYR A 212 -18.34 21.81 12.76
C TYR A 212 -18.17 21.29 11.34
N PHE A 213 -18.99 21.77 10.43
CA PHE A 213 -18.92 21.41 9.03
C PHE A 213 -17.67 21.99 8.36
N ILE A 214 -16.82 21.10 7.83
CA ILE A 214 -15.73 21.44 6.91
C ILE A 214 -16.28 21.50 5.49
N ARG A 215 -17.13 20.53 5.13
CA ARG A 215 -17.78 20.44 3.81
C ARG A 215 -19.15 19.81 3.91
N LYS A 216 -20.06 20.23 3.03
CA LYS A 216 -21.36 19.62 2.79
C LYS A 216 -21.55 19.42 1.30
N TYR A 217 -22.11 18.27 0.91
CA TYR A 217 -22.34 17.89 -0.48
C TYR A 217 -23.85 17.67 -0.68
N ASP A 218 -24.44 18.41 -1.60
CA ASP A 218 -25.83 18.25 -2.05
C ASP A 218 -25.81 17.74 -3.49
N TYR A 219 -26.50 16.63 -3.74
CA TYR A 219 -26.51 15.96 -5.04
C TYR A 219 -27.85 16.19 -5.73
N HIS A 220 -27.81 16.83 -6.89
CA HIS A 220 -28.98 17.07 -7.74
C HIS A 220 -28.94 16.14 -8.96
N TYR A 221 -30.04 15.46 -9.25
CA TYR A 221 -30.20 14.72 -10.48
C TYR A 221 -30.88 15.60 -11.52
N LYS A 222 -30.39 15.57 -12.77
CA LYS A 222 -31.19 16.04 -13.89
C LYS A 222 -32.41 15.14 -13.98
N GLN A 223 -33.57 15.75 -13.91
CA GLN A 223 -34.83 15.10 -14.29
C GLN A 223 -34.89 14.90 -15.79
#